data_d6e3d1f8e677dbb21e5c45f67a10ae41
#
_entry.id   d6e3d1f8e677dbb21e5c45f67a10ae41
#
_cell.length_a   1.000
_cell.length_b   1.000
_cell.length_c   1.000
_cell.angle_alpha   90.00
_cell.angle_beta   90.00
_cell.angle_gamma   90.00
#
_symmetry.space_group_name_H-M   'P 1'
#
loop_
_entity.id
_entity.type
_entity.pdbx_description
1 polymer ?
#
loop_
_entity_poly.entity_id
_entity_poly.type
_entity_poly.pdbx_seq_one_letter_code
_entity_poly.pdbx_strand_id
1 'polypeptide(L)'
;KNKIIRIMKENIIQAIVAEMQRDLDCRQMARLKAVLTSELHNVEIIEKSDCATQQTQENEHLLNSFISAKKIEGCSEKTLTYYRNTIERLLVTLSLAICHITTTDIRTYLSDYQEEHQSSKVTIDNMRRIFSSFFAWLEDEDYIAKSPVRRIHKVKTDSLVKEVLSDEQLEQLRDSCTTKRDLAIIDFLSSTGIRVGELVKLSREDICLLYTSDAADEEDSVD
;
A
#
# COMPACT_ATOMS: atom_id res chain seq x y z
N LYS A 1 23.98 -17.33 -21.84
CA LYS A 1 22.49 -17.23 -21.89
C LYS A 1 21.95 -17.79 -23.22
N ASN A 2 22.36 -17.32 -24.40
CA ASN A 2 21.81 -17.75 -25.69
C ASN A 2 21.98 -19.26 -25.99
N LYS A 3 23.02 -19.93 -25.46
CA LYS A 3 23.26 -21.37 -25.69
C LYS A 3 22.30 -22.25 -24.88
N ILE A 4 21.92 -21.85 -23.68
CA ILE A 4 20.99 -22.56 -22.80
C ILE A 4 19.56 -22.45 -23.36
N ILE A 5 19.12 -21.26 -23.75
CA ILE A 5 17.81 -21.01 -24.37
C ILE A 5 17.63 -21.83 -25.66
N ARG A 6 18.68 -21.96 -26.46
CA ARG A 6 18.67 -22.78 -27.68
C ARG A 6 18.48 -24.27 -27.38
N ILE A 7 19.18 -24.78 -26.36
CA ILE A 7 19.07 -26.20 -25.94
C ILE A 7 17.65 -26.48 -25.40
N MET A 8 17.06 -25.56 -24.67
CA MET A 8 15.68 -25.69 -24.16
C MET A 8 14.66 -25.74 -25.29
N LYS A 9 14.78 -24.88 -26.31
CA LYS A 9 13.91 -24.92 -27.49
C LYS A 9 14.01 -26.26 -28.25
N GLU A 10 15.22 -26.73 -28.45
CA GLU A 10 15.48 -28.00 -29.13
C GLU A 10 14.87 -29.18 -28.34
N ASN A 11 14.96 -29.17 -27.01
CA ASN A 11 14.37 -30.20 -26.14
C ASN A 11 12.83 -30.20 -26.20
N ILE A 12 12.19 -29.03 -26.21
CA ILE A 12 10.73 -28.91 -26.34
C ILE A 12 10.26 -29.43 -27.69
N ILE A 13 10.94 -29.04 -28.77
CA ILE A 13 10.63 -29.52 -30.13
C ILE A 13 10.76 -31.04 -30.18
N GLN A 14 11.83 -31.59 -29.61
CA GLN A 14 12.05 -33.03 -29.59
C GLN A 14 10.97 -33.78 -28.77
N ALA A 15 10.56 -33.23 -27.65
CA ALA A 15 9.50 -33.82 -26.81
C ALA A 15 8.17 -33.86 -27.57
N ILE A 16 7.77 -32.77 -28.21
CA ILE A 16 6.53 -32.69 -29.01
C ILE A 16 6.60 -33.68 -30.20
N VAL A 17 7.74 -33.72 -30.89
CA VAL A 17 7.96 -34.61 -32.04
C VAL A 17 7.87 -36.06 -31.62
N ALA A 18 8.46 -36.42 -30.46
CA ALA A 18 8.41 -37.78 -29.91
C ALA A 18 7.01 -38.22 -29.53
N GLU A 19 6.20 -37.35 -28.94
CA GLU A 19 4.80 -37.59 -28.57
C GLU A 19 3.94 -37.85 -29.81
N MET A 20 4.11 -37.00 -30.85
CA MET A 20 3.33 -37.08 -32.09
C MET A 20 3.81 -38.16 -33.07
N GLN A 21 4.89 -38.82 -32.79
CA GLN A 21 5.48 -39.84 -33.71
C GLN A 21 4.57 -41.05 -33.97
N ARG A 22 3.60 -41.31 -33.07
CA ARG A 22 2.65 -42.41 -33.22
C ARG A 22 1.47 -42.07 -34.14
N ASP A 23 1.18 -40.79 -34.31
CA ASP A 23 -0.06 -40.30 -34.94
C ASP A 23 0.19 -39.67 -36.31
N LEU A 24 1.45 -39.38 -36.68
CA LEU A 24 1.80 -38.61 -37.86
C LEU A 24 2.76 -39.40 -38.80
N ASP A 25 2.53 -39.24 -40.12
CA ASP A 25 3.42 -39.76 -41.16
C ASP A 25 4.75 -38.98 -41.19
N CYS A 26 5.82 -39.60 -41.76
CA CYS A 26 7.14 -38.98 -41.91
C CYS A 26 7.11 -37.59 -42.56
N ARG A 27 6.22 -37.37 -43.52
CA ARG A 27 6.06 -36.08 -44.22
C ARG A 27 5.41 -35.03 -43.33
N GLN A 28 4.40 -35.40 -42.56
CA GLN A 28 3.72 -34.57 -41.58
C GLN A 28 4.64 -34.19 -40.41
N MET A 29 5.46 -35.16 -39.95
CA MET A 29 6.48 -34.93 -38.91
C MET A 29 7.53 -33.91 -39.34
N ALA A 30 8.03 -34.01 -40.59
CA ALA A 30 8.99 -33.04 -41.11
C ALA A 30 8.38 -31.63 -41.17
N ARG A 31 7.10 -31.54 -41.57
CA ARG A 31 6.37 -30.26 -41.59
C ARG A 31 6.13 -29.70 -40.20
N LEU A 32 5.72 -30.53 -39.25
CA LEU A 32 5.52 -30.15 -37.84
C LEU A 32 6.82 -29.57 -37.25
N LYS A 33 7.95 -30.29 -37.44
CA LYS A 33 9.25 -29.85 -36.95
C LYS A 33 9.68 -28.52 -37.59
N ALA A 34 9.45 -28.31 -38.87
CA ALA A 34 9.76 -27.05 -39.54
C ALA A 34 8.93 -25.88 -39.01
N VAL A 35 7.63 -26.08 -38.82
CA VAL A 35 6.73 -25.08 -38.25
C VAL A 35 7.13 -24.73 -36.82
N LEU A 36 7.34 -25.72 -35.95
CA LEU A 36 7.76 -25.49 -34.56
C LEU A 36 9.09 -24.73 -34.47
N THR A 37 10.04 -25.06 -35.36
CA THR A 37 11.34 -24.38 -35.41
C THR A 37 11.18 -22.92 -35.82
N SER A 38 10.29 -22.64 -36.79
CA SER A 38 10.01 -21.27 -37.28
C SER A 38 9.30 -20.43 -36.22
N GLU A 39 8.23 -20.97 -35.61
CA GLU A 39 7.43 -20.24 -34.62
C GLU A 39 8.21 -19.99 -33.32
N LEU A 40 8.98 -20.98 -32.85
CA LEU A 40 9.79 -20.83 -31.64
C LEU A 40 11.08 -20.03 -31.85
N HIS A 41 11.40 -19.62 -33.10
CA HIS A 41 12.63 -18.88 -33.38
C HIS A 41 12.64 -17.51 -32.66
N ASN A 42 11.52 -16.81 -32.65
CA ASN A 42 11.36 -15.46 -32.10
C ASN A 42 10.76 -15.43 -30.67
N VAL A 43 10.54 -16.59 -30.05
CA VAL A 43 9.98 -16.71 -28.70
C VAL A 43 11.12 -16.89 -27.70
N GLU A 44 11.21 -16.09 -26.67
CA GLU A 44 12.08 -16.37 -25.52
C GLU A 44 11.39 -17.35 -24.55
N ILE A 45 12.05 -18.48 -24.29
CA ILE A 45 11.59 -19.44 -23.28
C ILE A 45 12.27 -19.09 -21.95
N ILE A 46 11.48 -18.68 -20.98
CA ILE A 46 11.93 -18.32 -19.64
C ILE A 46 11.52 -19.44 -18.67
N GLU A 47 12.46 -19.93 -17.88
CA GLU A 47 12.12 -20.90 -16.82
C GLU A 47 11.18 -20.26 -15.79
N LYS A 48 10.23 -21.05 -15.29
CA LYS A 48 9.22 -20.56 -14.32
C LYS A 48 9.85 -19.98 -13.04
N SER A 49 11.03 -20.46 -12.66
CA SER A 49 11.83 -19.92 -11.54
C SER A 49 12.40 -18.54 -11.84
N ASP A 50 12.92 -18.32 -13.07
CA ASP A 50 13.49 -17.04 -13.47
C ASP A 50 12.38 -15.97 -13.64
N CYS A 51 11.20 -16.41 -14.12
CA CYS A 51 10.04 -15.54 -14.25
C CYS A 51 9.56 -15.01 -12.88
N ALA A 52 9.48 -15.87 -11.85
CA ALA A 52 9.08 -15.44 -10.51
C ALA A 52 10.07 -14.45 -9.89
N THR A 53 11.38 -14.67 -10.08
CA THR A 53 12.42 -13.78 -9.57
C THR A 53 12.41 -12.43 -10.30
N GLN A 54 12.20 -12.42 -11.61
CA GLN A 54 12.08 -11.19 -12.40
C GLN A 54 10.82 -10.40 -12.01
N GLN A 55 9.68 -11.07 -11.83
CA GLN A 55 8.43 -10.44 -11.37
C GLN A 55 8.60 -9.77 -9.99
N THR A 56 9.29 -10.43 -9.08
CA THR A 56 9.56 -9.86 -7.75
C THR A 56 10.44 -8.62 -7.85
N GLN A 57 11.48 -8.64 -8.67
CA GLN A 57 12.35 -7.50 -8.90
C GLN A 57 11.63 -6.32 -9.57
N GLU A 58 10.76 -6.59 -10.55
CA GLU A 58 9.94 -5.56 -11.18
C GLU A 58 8.94 -4.94 -10.20
N ASN A 59 8.26 -5.75 -9.42
CA ASN A 59 7.34 -5.29 -8.38
C ASN A 59 8.05 -4.40 -7.35
N GLU A 60 9.25 -4.80 -6.92
CA GLU A 60 10.06 -4.04 -5.96
C GLU A 60 10.54 -2.71 -6.56
N HIS A 61 10.96 -2.71 -7.82
CA HIS A 61 11.35 -1.50 -8.54
C HIS A 61 10.18 -0.50 -8.62
N LEU A 62 8.98 -0.95 -9.00
CA LEU A 62 7.78 -0.11 -9.09
C LEU A 62 7.38 0.45 -7.71
N LEU A 63 7.45 -0.38 -6.66
CA LEU A 63 7.20 0.08 -5.30
C LEU A 63 8.20 1.16 -4.86
N ASN A 64 9.50 0.96 -5.13
CA ASN A 64 10.53 1.95 -4.79
C ASN A 64 10.32 3.27 -5.54
N SER A 65 9.94 3.21 -6.81
CA SER A 65 9.61 4.39 -7.62
C SER A 65 8.41 5.15 -7.06
N PHE A 66 7.34 4.44 -6.68
CA PHE A 66 6.18 5.03 -6.02
C PHE A 66 6.54 5.72 -4.69
N ILE A 67 7.31 5.05 -3.83
CA ILE A 67 7.75 5.63 -2.55
C ILE A 67 8.60 6.89 -2.78
N SER A 68 9.47 6.88 -3.80
CA SER A 68 10.27 8.04 -4.18
C SER A 68 9.41 9.21 -4.67
N ALA A 69 8.37 8.94 -5.48
CA ALA A 69 7.41 9.94 -5.92
C ALA A 69 6.66 10.56 -4.72
N LYS A 70 6.16 9.72 -3.80
CA LYS A 70 5.47 10.18 -2.58
C LYS A 70 6.38 10.97 -1.62
N LYS A 71 7.67 10.66 -1.61
CA LYS A 71 8.66 11.44 -0.85
C LYS A 71 8.81 12.85 -1.42
N ILE A 72 8.89 12.99 -2.75
CA ILE A 72 8.94 14.29 -3.44
C ILE A 72 7.65 15.10 -3.21
N GLU A 73 6.49 14.43 -3.12
CA GLU A 73 5.20 15.06 -2.77
C GLU A 73 5.13 15.55 -1.31
N GLY A 74 6.17 15.32 -0.48
CA GLY A 74 6.26 15.80 0.89
C GLY A 74 5.65 14.87 1.94
N CYS A 75 5.40 13.61 1.62
CA CYS A 75 4.94 12.64 2.60
C CYS A 75 5.97 12.39 3.70
N SER A 76 5.50 12.29 4.97
CA SER A 76 6.38 11.99 6.11
C SER A 76 6.99 10.59 6.02
N GLU A 77 8.19 10.40 6.59
CA GLU A 77 8.86 9.08 6.62
C GLU A 77 7.98 7.98 7.27
N LYS A 78 7.18 8.33 8.28
CA LYS A 78 6.20 7.40 8.89
C LYS A 78 5.13 6.96 7.90
N THR A 79 4.63 7.88 7.09
CA THR A 79 3.64 7.61 6.05
C THR A 79 4.24 6.72 4.96
N LEU A 80 5.45 7.03 4.51
CA LEU A 80 6.17 6.25 3.50
C LEU A 80 6.41 4.81 3.96
N THR A 81 6.87 4.62 5.20
CA THR A 81 7.05 3.30 5.81
C THR A 81 5.74 2.52 5.87
N TYR A 82 4.65 3.18 6.27
CA TYR A 82 3.33 2.56 6.32
C TYR A 82 2.83 2.14 4.93
N TYR A 83 3.02 2.98 3.92
CA TYR A 83 2.69 2.67 2.53
C TYR A 83 3.49 1.47 2.04
N ARG A 84 4.81 1.51 2.19
CA ARG A 84 5.70 0.42 1.81
C ARG A 84 5.26 -0.91 2.42
N ASN A 85 5.16 -0.99 3.75
CA ASN A 85 4.83 -2.21 4.46
C ASN A 85 3.46 -2.78 4.07
N THR A 86 2.49 -1.90 3.78
CA THR A 86 1.13 -2.32 3.40
C THR A 86 1.11 -2.88 1.97
N ILE A 87 1.83 -2.26 1.04
CA ILE A 87 1.90 -2.70 -0.35
C ILE A 87 2.76 -3.97 -0.47
N GLU A 88 3.90 -4.03 0.21
CA GLU A 88 4.76 -5.23 0.24
C GLU A 88 3.99 -6.46 0.71
N ARG A 89 3.20 -6.35 1.78
CA ARG A 89 2.34 -7.45 2.24
C ARG A 89 1.37 -7.94 1.16
N LEU A 90 0.70 -7.02 0.46
CA LEU A 90 -0.16 -7.39 -0.66
C LEU A 90 0.60 -8.16 -1.74
N LEU A 91 1.74 -7.63 -2.18
CA LEU A 91 2.54 -8.23 -3.26
C LEU A 91 3.11 -9.60 -2.88
N VAL A 92 3.55 -9.77 -1.63
CA VAL A 92 4.04 -11.06 -1.11
C VAL A 92 2.90 -12.08 -1.03
N THR A 93 1.73 -11.68 -0.51
CA THR A 93 0.58 -12.59 -0.37
C THR A 93 0.05 -13.04 -1.73
N LEU A 94 -0.11 -12.13 -2.68
CA LEU A 94 -0.63 -12.47 -4.00
C LEU A 94 0.40 -13.20 -4.87
N SER A 95 1.70 -12.93 -4.68
CA SER A 95 2.79 -13.49 -5.50
C SER A 95 2.58 -13.34 -7.00
N LEU A 96 1.93 -12.26 -7.42
CA LEU A 96 1.61 -11.91 -8.80
C LEU A 96 2.42 -10.70 -9.28
N ALA A 97 2.64 -10.61 -10.59
CA ALA A 97 3.11 -9.36 -11.18
C ALA A 97 2.02 -8.28 -11.05
N ILE A 98 2.42 -7.04 -10.74
CA ILE A 98 1.49 -5.90 -10.50
C ILE A 98 0.49 -5.72 -11.66
N CYS A 99 0.94 -5.90 -12.90
CA CYS A 99 0.08 -5.78 -14.10
C CYS A 99 -1.01 -6.86 -14.20
N HIS A 100 -0.90 -7.97 -13.48
CA HIS A 100 -1.85 -9.07 -13.46
C HIS A 100 -2.81 -9.03 -12.27
N ILE A 101 -2.60 -8.14 -11.32
CA ILE A 101 -3.48 -8.02 -10.15
C ILE A 101 -4.84 -7.47 -10.57
N THR A 102 -5.88 -8.21 -10.24
CA THR A 102 -7.26 -7.87 -10.57
C THR A 102 -8.02 -7.27 -9.38
N THR A 103 -9.18 -6.68 -9.67
CA THR A 103 -10.07 -6.18 -8.61
C THR A 103 -10.52 -7.28 -7.65
N THR A 104 -10.66 -8.51 -8.14
CA THR A 104 -11.08 -9.67 -7.33
C THR A 104 -9.98 -10.05 -6.35
N ASP A 105 -8.73 -10.10 -6.80
CA ASP A 105 -7.59 -10.44 -5.93
C ASP A 105 -7.47 -9.49 -4.75
N ILE A 106 -7.64 -8.19 -5.01
CA ILE A 106 -7.59 -7.18 -3.94
C ILE A 106 -8.77 -7.31 -2.97
N ARG A 107 -9.98 -7.62 -3.47
CA ARG A 107 -11.14 -7.84 -2.60
C ARG A 107 -10.97 -9.06 -1.72
N THR A 108 -10.52 -10.17 -2.30
CA THR A 108 -10.22 -11.40 -1.55
C THR A 108 -9.16 -11.13 -0.49
N TYR A 109 -8.05 -10.49 -0.87
CA TYR A 109 -7.00 -10.12 0.08
C TYR A 109 -7.50 -9.28 1.27
N LEU A 110 -8.35 -8.25 1.00
CA LEU A 110 -8.90 -7.41 2.07
C LEU A 110 -9.87 -8.17 2.98
N SER A 111 -10.66 -9.10 2.42
CA SER A 111 -11.56 -9.96 3.19
C SER A 111 -10.78 -10.93 4.08
N ASP A 112 -9.83 -11.65 3.51
CA ASP A 112 -8.99 -12.61 4.22
C ASP A 112 -8.19 -11.92 5.32
N TYR A 113 -7.59 -10.75 5.02
CA TYR A 113 -6.88 -9.96 6.01
C TYR A 113 -7.77 -9.53 7.18
N GLN A 114 -9.03 -9.16 6.89
CA GLN A 114 -9.99 -8.78 7.93
C GLN A 114 -10.33 -9.96 8.84
N GLU A 115 -10.53 -11.14 8.27
CA GLU A 115 -10.88 -12.35 9.01
C GLU A 115 -9.71 -12.88 9.85
N GLU A 116 -8.53 -12.99 9.25
CA GLU A 116 -7.33 -13.51 9.92
C GLU A 116 -6.88 -12.64 11.10
N HIS A 117 -6.89 -11.31 10.90
CA HIS A 117 -6.36 -10.36 11.89
C HIS A 117 -7.47 -9.72 12.76
N GLN A 118 -8.72 -10.09 12.59
CA GLN A 118 -9.88 -9.47 13.26
C GLN A 118 -9.84 -7.93 13.16
N SER A 119 -9.40 -7.43 11.99
CA SER A 119 -9.12 -6.03 11.78
C SER A 119 -10.38 -5.19 11.68
N SER A 120 -10.34 -3.97 12.22
CA SER A 120 -11.46 -3.04 12.14
C SER A 120 -11.75 -2.61 10.70
N LYS A 121 -13.00 -2.27 10.40
CA LYS A 121 -13.40 -1.70 9.10
C LYS A 121 -12.59 -0.45 8.73
N VAL A 122 -12.15 0.33 9.72
CA VAL A 122 -11.30 1.52 9.52
C VAL A 122 -9.93 1.11 9.00
N THR A 123 -9.34 0.04 9.53
CA THR A 123 -8.06 -0.49 9.07
C THR A 123 -8.15 -0.95 7.62
N ILE A 124 -9.20 -1.67 7.26
CA ILE A 124 -9.44 -2.14 5.89
C ILE A 124 -9.63 -0.96 4.92
N ASP A 125 -10.39 0.08 5.31
CA ASP A 125 -10.52 1.28 4.47
C ASP A 125 -9.18 2.02 4.29
N ASN A 126 -8.35 2.09 5.32
CA ASN A 126 -7.02 2.68 5.22
C ASN A 126 -6.13 1.90 4.24
N MET A 127 -6.13 0.55 4.31
CA MET A 127 -5.40 -0.28 3.34
C MET A 127 -5.93 -0.07 1.92
N ARG A 128 -7.25 -0.06 1.72
CA ARG A 128 -7.88 0.24 0.44
C ARG A 128 -7.42 1.60 -0.12
N ARG A 129 -7.32 2.64 0.73
CA ARG A 129 -6.85 3.98 0.34
C ARG A 129 -5.40 3.96 -0.14
N ILE A 130 -4.54 3.20 0.54
CA ILE A 130 -3.14 3.04 0.15
C ILE A 130 -3.05 2.32 -1.20
N PHE A 131 -3.77 1.22 -1.38
CA PHE A 131 -3.83 0.52 -2.66
C PHE A 131 -4.39 1.42 -3.78
N SER A 132 -5.43 2.22 -3.47
CA SER A 132 -5.97 3.17 -4.43
C SER A 132 -4.92 4.22 -4.86
N SER A 133 -4.13 4.73 -3.93
CA SER A 133 -3.06 5.68 -4.22
C SER A 133 -1.95 5.04 -5.08
N PHE A 134 -1.55 3.79 -4.75
CA PHE A 134 -0.51 3.08 -5.47
C PHE A 134 -0.92 2.73 -6.90
N PHE A 135 -2.08 2.11 -7.07
CA PHE A 135 -2.57 1.70 -8.39
C PHE A 135 -3.04 2.89 -9.26
N ALA A 136 -3.44 4.01 -8.66
CA ALA A 136 -3.70 5.24 -9.40
C ALA A 136 -2.40 5.83 -9.95
N TRP A 137 -1.33 5.87 -9.13
CA TRP A 137 -0.02 6.31 -9.59
C TRP A 137 0.52 5.41 -10.72
N LEU A 138 0.34 4.08 -10.64
CA LEU A 138 0.72 3.16 -11.72
C LEU A 138 -0.07 3.38 -13.02
N GLU A 139 -1.35 3.78 -12.92
CA GLU A 139 -2.20 4.15 -14.06
C GLU A 139 -1.73 5.48 -14.65
N ASP A 140 -1.41 6.47 -13.82
CA ASP A 140 -0.93 7.80 -14.24
C ASP A 140 0.45 7.75 -14.92
N GLU A 141 1.31 6.80 -14.53
CA GLU A 141 2.63 6.56 -15.12
C GLU A 141 2.61 5.52 -16.27
N ASP A 142 1.43 5.14 -16.74
CA ASP A 142 1.22 4.19 -17.85
C ASP A 142 1.79 2.76 -17.62
N TYR A 143 2.10 2.38 -16.38
CA TYR A 143 2.51 1.01 -16.05
C TYR A 143 1.36 0.00 -16.15
N ILE A 144 0.14 0.47 -15.91
CA ILE A 144 -1.08 -0.32 -16.04
C ILE A 144 -2.14 0.48 -16.80
N ALA A 145 -2.94 -0.19 -17.62
CA ALA A 145 -3.99 0.47 -18.39
C ALA A 145 -5.14 1.01 -17.53
N LYS A 146 -5.41 0.40 -16.36
CA LYS A 146 -6.50 0.78 -15.46
C LYS A 146 -6.29 0.25 -14.06
N SER A 147 -6.49 1.10 -13.06
CA SER A 147 -6.41 0.73 -11.65
C SER A 147 -7.46 -0.31 -11.26
N PRO A 148 -7.05 -1.47 -10.70
CA PRO A 148 -7.96 -2.51 -10.24
C PRO A 148 -8.76 -2.08 -8.99
N VAL A 149 -8.28 -1.06 -8.25
CA VAL A 149 -8.93 -0.58 -7.02
C VAL A 149 -10.09 0.37 -7.32
N ARG A 150 -10.19 0.92 -8.51
CA ARG A 150 -11.20 1.91 -8.90
C ARG A 150 -12.65 1.47 -8.63
N ARG A 151 -12.92 0.15 -8.68
CA ARG A 151 -14.25 -0.43 -8.41
C ARG A 151 -14.47 -0.86 -6.96
N ILE A 152 -13.49 -0.58 -6.07
CA ILE A 152 -13.59 -0.88 -4.64
C ILE A 152 -13.96 0.41 -3.91
N HIS A 153 -15.22 0.51 -3.52
CA HIS A 153 -15.74 1.69 -2.84
C HIS A 153 -15.30 1.74 -1.37
N LYS A 154 -15.45 2.93 -0.79
CA LYS A 154 -15.17 3.17 0.63
C LYS A 154 -15.97 2.18 1.51
N VAL A 155 -15.27 1.58 2.48
CA VAL A 155 -15.91 0.74 3.49
C VAL A 155 -16.74 1.62 4.42
N LYS A 156 -18.03 1.30 4.59
CA LYS A 156 -18.89 2.00 5.55
C LYS A 156 -18.44 1.64 6.96
N THR A 157 -18.00 2.65 7.69
CA THR A 157 -17.64 2.54 9.10
C THR A 157 -18.70 3.26 9.92
N ASP A 158 -19.11 2.67 11.02
CA ASP A 158 -19.97 3.32 11.99
C ASP A 158 -19.18 4.46 12.64
N SER A 159 -19.77 5.65 12.76
CA SER A 159 -19.17 6.74 13.51
C SER A 159 -19.38 6.46 15.00
N LEU A 160 -18.35 5.95 15.67
CA LEU A 160 -18.33 5.88 17.11
C LEU A 160 -18.10 7.29 17.65
N VAL A 161 -19.06 7.81 18.39
CA VAL A 161 -18.87 9.00 19.21
C VAL A 161 -17.89 8.61 20.31
N LYS A 162 -16.71 9.22 20.32
CA LYS A 162 -15.75 8.99 21.39
C LYS A 162 -16.28 9.60 22.67
N GLU A 163 -16.17 8.86 23.76
CA GLU A 163 -16.46 9.40 25.08
C GLU A 163 -15.50 10.56 25.38
N VAL A 164 -16.07 11.65 25.84
CA VAL A 164 -15.34 12.85 26.27
C VAL A 164 -15.47 12.93 27.79
N LEU A 165 -14.40 13.34 28.46
CA LEU A 165 -14.44 13.57 29.91
C LEU A 165 -15.49 14.62 30.23
N SER A 166 -16.33 14.38 31.25
CA SER A 166 -17.19 15.41 31.79
C SER A 166 -16.37 16.41 32.63
N ASP A 167 -16.95 17.57 32.90
CA ASP A 167 -16.29 18.62 33.70
C ASP A 167 -15.93 18.04 35.09
N GLU A 168 -16.82 17.22 35.71
CA GLU A 168 -16.56 16.60 36.99
C GLU A 168 -15.40 15.58 36.92
N GLN A 169 -15.31 14.82 35.86
CA GLN A 169 -14.21 13.87 35.62
C GLN A 169 -12.88 14.61 35.40
N LEU A 170 -12.93 15.77 34.72
CA LEU A 170 -11.74 16.61 34.50
C LEU A 170 -11.25 17.18 35.85
N GLU A 171 -12.16 17.69 36.72
CA GLU A 171 -11.80 18.16 38.06
C GLU A 171 -11.23 17.02 38.93
N GLN A 172 -11.84 15.83 38.91
CA GLN A 172 -11.29 14.67 39.64
C GLN A 172 -9.88 14.31 39.15
N LEU A 173 -9.62 14.44 37.83
CA LEU A 173 -8.30 14.21 37.26
C LEU A 173 -7.30 15.27 37.76
N ARG A 174 -7.68 16.54 37.85
CA ARG A 174 -6.88 17.63 38.40
C ARG A 174 -6.55 17.39 39.86
N ASP A 175 -7.54 17.05 40.65
CA ASP A 175 -7.39 16.77 42.10
C ASP A 175 -6.48 15.57 42.35
N SER A 176 -6.45 14.61 41.46
CA SER A 176 -5.58 13.44 41.57
C SER A 176 -4.10 13.73 41.29
N CYS A 177 -3.78 14.89 40.74
CA CYS A 177 -2.41 15.28 40.42
C CYS A 177 -1.57 15.51 41.66
N THR A 178 -0.49 14.76 41.83
CA THR A 178 0.46 14.90 42.95
C THR A 178 1.53 15.95 42.68
N THR A 179 1.79 16.28 41.43
CA THR A 179 2.83 17.24 41.02
C THR A 179 2.22 18.45 40.29
N LYS A 180 2.84 19.62 40.47
CA LYS A 180 2.46 20.83 39.72
C LYS A 180 2.69 20.66 38.21
N ARG A 181 3.64 19.83 37.81
CA ARG A 181 3.91 19.54 36.41
C ARG A 181 2.75 18.81 35.76
N ASP A 182 2.23 17.77 36.44
CA ASP A 182 1.15 16.95 35.89
C ASP A 182 -0.15 17.77 35.79
N LEU A 183 -0.43 18.60 36.80
CA LEU A 183 -1.55 19.54 36.77
C LEU A 183 -1.42 20.50 35.57
N ALA A 184 -0.26 21.12 35.38
CA ALA A 184 -0.02 22.03 34.26
C ALA A 184 -0.17 21.36 32.90
N ILE A 185 0.22 20.10 32.77
CA ILE A 185 0.02 19.34 31.52
C ILE A 185 -1.48 19.11 31.24
N ILE A 186 -2.25 18.73 32.26
CA ILE A 186 -3.70 18.49 32.13
C ILE A 186 -4.40 19.81 31.76
N ASP A 187 -4.10 20.88 32.45
CA ASP A 187 -4.69 22.20 32.19
C ASP A 187 -4.34 22.68 30.78
N PHE A 188 -3.10 22.52 30.36
CA PHE A 188 -2.66 22.91 29.03
C PHE A 188 -3.34 22.09 27.92
N LEU A 189 -3.44 20.76 28.11
CA LEU A 189 -4.10 19.89 27.15
C LEU A 189 -5.61 20.15 27.05
N SER A 190 -6.27 20.38 28.20
CA SER A 190 -7.71 20.63 28.24
C SER A 190 -8.09 21.99 27.68
N SER A 191 -7.28 23.03 27.95
CA SER A 191 -7.55 24.39 27.47
C SER A 191 -7.22 24.61 26.00
N THR A 192 -6.15 23.98 25.50
CA THR A 192 -5.68 24.20 24.12
C THR A 192 -6.16 23.15 23.12
N GLY A 193 -6.53 21.94 23.58
CA GLY A 193 -6.86 20.82 22.70
C GLY A 193 -5.70 20.31 21.85
N ILE A 194 -4.45 20.70 22.17
CA ILE A 194 -3.25 20.30 21.44
C ILE A 194 -3.01 18.78 21.54
N ARG A 195 -2.50 18.16 20.48
CA ARG A 195 -2.17 16.74 20.53
C ARG A 195 -0.91 16.49 21.34
N VAL A 196 -0.88 15.37 22.06
CA VAL A 196 0.29 14.95 22.89
C VAL A 196 1.61 15.00 22.09
N GLY A 197 1.58 14.59 20.81
CA GLY A 197 2.77 14.65 19.93
C GLY A 197 3.23 16.06 19.56
N GLU A 198 2.35 17.05 19.66
CA GLU A 198 2.65 18.48 19.48
C GLU A 198 3.14 19.07 20.79
N LEU A 199 2.49 18.72 21.91
CA LEU A 199 2.93 19.12 23.25
C LEU A 199 4.39 18.79 23.54
N VAL A 200 4.83 17.54 23.17
CA VAL A 200 6.23 17.11 23.40
C VAL A 200 7.25 17.93 22.61
N LYS A 201 6.84 18.59 21.55
CA LYS A 201 7.73 19.44 20.71
C LYS A 201 7.77 20.89 21.15
N LEU A 202 6.86 21.31 22.04
CA LEU A 202 6.80 22.68 22.51
C LEU A 202 8.05 23.02 23.34
N SER A 203 8.60 24.17 23.04
CA SER A 203 9.61 24.84 23.85
C SER A 203 8.96 25.92 24.73
N ARG A 204 9.71 26.44 25.69
CA ARG A 204 9.24 27.54 26.53
C ARG A 204 8.97 28.80 25.76
N GLU A 205 9.64 28.99 24.61
CA GLU A 205 9.52 30.17 23.74
C GLU A 205 8.21 30.14 22.92
N ASP A 206 7.61 28.97 22.74
CA ASP A 206 6.34 28.80 22.03
C ASP A 206 5.12 29.19 22.90
N ILE A 207 5.33 29.45 24.21
CA ILE A 207 4.27 29.80 25.15
C ILE A 207 4.32 31.31 25.41
N CYS A 208 3.41 32.04 24.78
CA CYS A 208 3.23 33.46 25.04
C CYS A 208 2.23 33.69 26.20
N LEU A 209 2.72 34.08 27.38
CA LEU A 209 1.91 34.36 28.57
C LEU A 209 1.18 35.71 28.51
N LEU A 210 1.48 36.54 27.53
CA LEU A 210 0.95 37.91 27.44
C LEU A 210 -0.31 38.06 26.57
N TYR A 211 -0.65 37.07 25.74
CA TYR A 211 -1.73 37.15 24.75
C TYR A 211 -3.01 36.39 25.10
N THR A 212 -3.13 35.83 26.29
CA THR A 212 -4.29 34.99 26.66
C THR A 212 -5.50 35.78 27.15
N SER A 213 -5.42 37.12 27.28
CA SER A 213 -6.51 37.93 27.83
C SER A 213 -7.16 38.93 26.87
N ASP A 214 -6.56 39.25 25.70
CA ASP A 214 -7.02 40.36 24.87
C ASP A 214 -7.94 39.99 23.68
N ALA A 215 -8.22 38.74 23.43
CA ALA A 215 -9.08 38.35 22.31
C ALA A 215 -10.60 38.50 22.59
N ALA A 216 -10.98 38.78 23.84
CA ALA A 216 -12.39 38.92 24.23
C ALA A 216 -12.87 40.37 24.34
N ASP A 217 -11.97 41.39 24.33
CA ASP A 217 -12.32 42.79 24.63
C ASP A 217 -12.42 43.68 23.39
N GLU A 218 -12.26 43.17 22.16
CA GLU A 218 -12.32 44.04 20.95
C GLU A 218 -13.70 44.10 20.26
N GLU A 219 -14.75 43.46 20.79
CA GLU A 219 -16.08 43.50 20.14
C GLU A 219 -17.03 44.62 20.63
N ASP A 220 -16.63 45.51 21.54
CA ASP A 220 -17.53 46.54 22.11
C ASP A 220 -17.15 47.98 21.74
N SER A 221 -16.62 48.25 20.56
CA SER A 221 -16.49 49.62 20.09
C SER A 221 -16.88 49.82 18.63
N VAL A 222 -18.16 49.75 18.31
CA VAL A 222 -18.75 50.42 17.12
C VAL A 222 -19.99 51.14 17.55
N ASP A 223 -19.84 52.45 17.81
CA ASP A 223 -20.89 53.46 17.67
C ASP A 223 -20.97 53.91 16.20
#